data_3c58f43fe1d54232a46217c3c5272f13
#
_entry.id   3c58f43fe1d54232a46217c3c5272f13
#
_cell.length_a   1.000
_cell.length_b   1.000
_cell.length_c   1.000
_cell.angle_alpha   90.00
_cell.angle_beta   90.00
_cell.angle_gamma   90.00
#
_symmetry.space_group_name_H-M   'P 1'
#
loop_
_entity.id
_entity.type
_entity.pdbx_description
1 polymer ?
#
loop_
_entity_poly.entity_id
_entity_poly.type
_entity_poly.pdbx_seq_one_letter_code
_entity_poly.pdbx_strand_id
1 'polypeptide(L)'
;MQLNRNVGARDFSATATGLPLNPAHLPATTGHHPVVAVLGPAARVTGLAQHLPAGWSVRAAADLDDVHPDELVLFVGSAVRDIALARRLLPHRTQLVALVDDNAPAEKVAAVLTAGADACVRGGQPAILASHLVACRRRQLAGRWAQLNQQDRR
;
A
#
# COMPACT_ATOMS: atom_id res chain seq x y z
N MET A 1 59.81 -7.66 -35.98
CA MET A 1 58.84 -8.55 -35.40
C MET A 1 57.64 -7.75 -34.85
N GLN A 2 56.55 -7.91 -35.47
CA GLN A 2 55.33 -7.22 -35.04
C GLN A 2 54.45 -8.22 -34.33
N LEU A 3 54.30 -8.01 -33.06
CA LEU A 3 53.36 -8.80 -32.27
C LEU A 3 52.01 -8.11 -32.34
N ASN A 4 51.10 -8.79 -32.97
CA ASN A 4 49.75 -8.33 -33.09
C ASN A 4 49.03 -8.51 -31.74
N ARG A 5 48.86 -7.40 -31.02
CA ARG A 5 48.25 -7.39 -29.65
C ARG A 5 46.80 -6.97 -29.64
N ASN A 6 46.14 -6.99 -30.76
CA ASN A 6 44.82 -6.43 -30.87
C ASN A 6 43.64 -7.43 -30.72
N VAL A 7 43.90 -8.63 -30.24
CA VAL A 7 42.88 -9.67 -30.22
C VAL A 7 41.94 -9.59 -28.99
N GLY A 8 42.42 -8.98 -27.92
CA GLY A 8 41.67 -8.96 -26.69
C GLY A 8 40.61 -7.84 -26.54
N ALA A 9 40.75 -6.78 -27.34
CA ALA A 9 39.87 -5.63 -27.14
C ALA A 9 38.52 -5.73 -27.87
N ARG A 10 38.40 -6.65 -28.80
CA ARG A 10 37.19 -6.79 -29.61
C ARG A 10 36.11 -7.60 -28.94
N ASP A 11 36.49 -8.53 -28.11
CA ASP A 11 35.56 -9.47 -27.52
C ASP A 11 34.75 -8.86 -26.34
N PHE A 12 35.36 -7.88 -25.69
CA PHE A 12 34.67 -7.19 -24.60
C PHE A 12 33.61 -6.20 -25.08
N SER A 13 33.77 -5.65 -26.24
CA SER A 13 32.78 -4.72 -26.81
C SER A 13 31.55 -5.43 -27.31
N ALA A 14 31.70 -6.64 -27.79
CA ALA A 14 30.57 -7.42 -28.28
C ALA A 14 29.67 -7.96 -27.14
N THR A 15 30.27 -8.27 -26.01
CA THR A 15 29.51 -8.76 -24.84
C THR A 15 28.71 -7.66 -24.16
N ALA A 16 29.19 -6.44 -24.17
CA ALA A 16 28.47 -5.31 -23.57
C ALA A 16 27.25 -4.89 -24.38
N THR A 17 27.27 -5.13 -25.67
CA THR A 17 26.13 -4.80 -26.56
C THR A 17 25.12 -5.93 -26.68
N GLY A 18 25.45 -7.11 -26.20
CA GLY A 18 24.61 -8.29 -26.33
C GLY A 18 23.41 -8.37 -25.36
N LEU A 19 23.25 -7.41 -24.49
CA LEU A 19 22.14 -7.37 -23.53
C LEU A 19 21.37 -6.05 -23.63
N PRO A 20 20.65 -5.82 -24.73
CA PRO A 20 19.65 -4.78 -24.66
C PRO A 20 18.61 -5.28 -23.66
N LEU A 21 18.61 -4.69 -22.48
CA LEU A 21 17.46 -4.74 -21.61
C LEU A 21 16.31 -4.09 -22.37
N ASN A 22 15.64 -4.91 -23.16
CA ASN A 22 14.45 -4.43 -23.84
C ASN A 22 13.38 -4.22 -22.78
N PRO A 23 12.98 -2.98 -22.50
CA PRO A 23 11.95 -2.70 -21.49
C PRO A 23 10.62 -3.37 -21.81
N ALA A 24 10.43 -3.84 -23.02
CA ALA A 24 9.24 -4.60 -23.44
C ALA A 24 9.21 -6.04 -22.89
N HIS A 25 10.33 -6.56 -22.39
CA HIS A 25 10.42 -7.90 -21.79
C HIS A 25 10.54 -7.91 -20.26
N LEU A 26 10.60 -6.73 -19.65
CA LEU A 26 10.28 -6.68 -18.24
C LEU A 26 8.83 -7.14 -18.10
N PRO A 27 8.55 -8.21 -17.33
CA PRO A 27 7.17 -8.50 -17.02
C PRO A 27 6.60 -7.19 -16.53
N ALA A 28 5.58 -6.71 -17.20
CA ALA A 28 4.78 -5.67 -16.62
C ALA A 28 4.45 -6.19 -15.23
N THR A 29 5.19 -5.73 -14.24
CA THR A 29 4.68 -5.74 -12.91
C THR A 29 3.39 -4.97 -13.09
N THR A 30 2.31 -5.68 -13.27
CA THR A 30 1.00 -5.18 -12.97
C THR A 30 1.09 -4.86 -11.48
N GLY A 31 1.88 -3.83 -11.19
CA GLY A 31 1.92 -3.22 -9.90
C GLY A 31 0.51 -2.71 -9.71
N HIS A 32 -0.30 -3.48 -9.02
CA HIS A 32 -1.57 -2.99 -8.56
C HIS A 32 -1.24 -1.73 -7.79
N HIS A 33 -1.50 -0.60 -8.44
CA HIS A 33 -1.33 0.70 -7.80
C HIS A 33 -2.16 0.70 -6.53
N PRO A 34 -1.59 1.07 -5.39
CA PRO A 34 -2.32 1.06 -4.14
C PRO A 34 -3.55 1.95 -4.23
N VAL A 35 -4.68 1.43 -3.78
CA VAL A 35 -5.95 2.14 -3.73
C VAL A 35 -6.39 2.26 -2.29
N VAL A 36 -6.80 3.45 -1.90
CA VAL A 36 -7.42 3.73 -0.60
C VAL A 36 -8.92 3.84 -0.82
N ALA A 37 -9.66 2.88 -0.30
CA ALA A 37 -11.12 2.89 -0.28
C ALA A 37 -11.60 3.65 0.96
N VAL A 38 -12.29 4.75 0.76
CA VAL A 38 -12.78 5.63 1.84
C VAL A 38 -14.23 5.28 2.15
N LEU A 39 -14.48 4.86 3.37
CA LEU A 39 -15.81 4.65 3.94
C LEU A 39 -16.16 5.81 4.85
N GLY A 40 -17.22 6.53 4.52
CA GLY A 40 -17.65 7.74 5.19
C GLY A 40 -17.51 8.99 4.34
N PRO A 41 -17.62 10.19 4.92
CA PRO A 41 -17.62 11.45 4.17
C PRO A 41 -16.25 11.73 3.56
N ALA A 42 -16.09 11.43 2.27
CA ALA A 42 -14.84 11.62 1.53
C ALA A 42 -14.38 13.09 1.50
N ALA A 43 -15.29 14.05 1.67
CA ALA A 43 -14.96 15.47 1.75
C ALA A 43 -13.99 15.81 2.90
N ARG A 44 -13.97 15.01 3.98
CA ARG A 44 -13.03 15.18 5.11
C ARG A 44 -11.59 14.83 4.78
N VAL A 45 -11.36 14.12 3.70
CA VAL A 45 -10.02 13.69 3.25
C VAL A 45 -9.65 14.31 1.91
N THR A 46 -10.25 15.45 1.59
CA THR A 46 -9.89 16.26 0.41
C THR A 46 -8.41 16.63 0.49
N GLY A 47 -7.68 16.43 -0.61
CA GLY A 47 -6.23 16.68 -0.65
C GLY A 47 -5.35 15.52 -0.20
N LEU A 48 -5.91 14.43 0.32
CA LEU A 48 -5.13 13.25 0.71
C LEU A 48 -4.29 12.71 -0.47
N ALA A 49 -4.87 12.62 -1.65
CA ALA A 49 -4.20 12.09 -2.83
C ALA A 49 -2.92 12.86 -3.20
N GLN A 50 -2.85 14.15 -2.88
CA GLN A 50 -1.68 14.99 -3.15
C GLN A 50 -0.47 14.64 -2.28
N HIS A 51 -0.69 14.02 -1.12
CA HIS A 51 0.34 13.62 -0.17
C HIS A 51 0.71 12.15 -0.26
N LEU A 52 -0.02 11.38 -1.06
CA LEU A 52 0.30 9.97 -1.33
C LEU A 52 1.37 9.88 -2.42
N PRO A 53 2.17 8.81 -2.41
CA PRO A 53 3.17 8.58 -3.46
C PRO A 53 2.52 8.50 -4.85
N ALA A 54 3.32 8.76 -5.89
CA ALA A 54 2.87 8.62 -7.27
C ALA A 54 2.30 7.21 -7.53
N GLY A 55 1.23 7.13 -8.27
CA GLY A 55 0.55 5.88 -8.59
C GLY A 55 -0.51 5.45 -7.58
N TRP A 56 -0.58 6.07 -6.41
CA TRP A 56 -1.66 5.82 -5.46
C TRP A 56 -2.95 6.53 -5.90
N SER A 57 -4.08 5.93 -5.58
CA SER A 57 -5.39 6.54 -5.81
C SER A 57 -6.28 6.44 -4.57
N VAL A 58 -7.21 7.36 -4.48
CA VAL A 58 -8.22 7.43 -3.41
C VAL A 58 -9.58 7.36 -4.05
N ARG A 59 -10.44 6.49 -3.57
CA ARG A 59 -11.81 6.38 -4.06
C ARG A 59 -12.79 6.29 -2.91
N ALA A 60 -13.98 6.79 -3.11
CA ALA A 60 -15.08 6.56 -2.18
C ALA A 60 -15.63 5.14 -2.37
N ALA A 61 -15.86 4.44 -1.27
CA ALA A 61 -16.57 3.17 -1.25
C ALA A 61 -17.94 3.37 -0.60
N ALA A 62 -18.96 2.79 -1.19
CA ALA A 62 -20.32 2.92 -0.67
C ALA A 62 -20.49 2.13 0.64
N ASP A 63 -19.97 0.92 0.68
CA ASP A 63 -20.02 0.00 1.80
C ASP A 63 -18.84 -0.98 1.78
N LEU A 64 -18.86 -1.96 2.67
CA LEU A 64 -17.80 -2.98 2.77
C LEU A 64 -17.76 -3.93 1.55
N ASP A 65 -18.90 -4.14 0.91
CA ASP A 65 -18.98 -5.02 -0.26
C ASP A 65 -18.30 -4.39 -1.49
N ASP A 66 -18.18 -3.08 -1.49
CA ASP A 66 -17.49 -2.32 -2.52
C ASP A 66 -15.96 -2.28 -2.34
N VAL A 67 -15.43 -2.86 -1.27
CA VAL A 67 -14.00 -2.91 -0.98
C VAL A 67 -13.36 -4.12 -1.64
N HIS A 68 -12.31 -3.90 -2.44
CA HIS A 68 -11.54 -4.96 -3.07
C HIS A 68 -10.44 -5.50 -2.13
N PRO A 69 -10.05 -6.80 -2.27
CA PRO A 69 -9.14 -7.46 -1.32
C PRO A 69 -7.76 -6.83 -1.13
N ASP A 70 -7.25 -6.12 -2.14
CA ASP A 70 -5.91 -5.52 -2.09
C ASP A 70 -5.91 -4.03 -1.73
N GLU A 71 -7.07 -3.47 -1.44
CA GLU A 71 -7.22 -2.08 -1.06
C GLU A 71 -6.92 -1.84 0.42
N LEU A 72 -6.48 -0.63 0.72
CA LEU A 72 -6.46 -0.11 2.09
C LEU A 72 -7.84 0.50 2.38
N VAL A 73 -8.36 0.27 3.57
CA VAL A 73 -9.65 0.82 3.96
C VAL A 73 -9.45 1.95 4.94
N LEU A 74 -9.98 3.11 4.60
CA LEU A 74 -9.96 4.30 5.45
C LEU A 74 -11.37 4.59 5.95
N PHE A 75 -11.59 4.45 7.25
CA PHE A 75 -12.83 4.82 7.92
C PHE A 75 -12.77 6.29 8.32
N VAL A 76 -13.75 7.06 7.91
CA VAL A 76 -13.88 8.49 8.24
C VAL A 76 -15.16 8.69 9.04
N GLY A 77 -15.04 9.10 10.30
CA GLY A 77 -16.21 9.36 11.16
C GLY A 77 -17.04 8.14 11.50
N SER A 78 -16.50 6.95 11.32
CA SER A 78 -17.24 5.69 11.53
C SER A 78 -17.35 5.31 13.01
N ALA A 79 -18.40 4.57 13.34
CA ALA A 79 -18.56 4.00 14.66
C ALA A 79 -17.61 2.81 14.88
N VAL A 80 -17.25 2.57 16.14
CA VAL A 80 -16.39 1.43 16.52
C VAL A 80 -16.96 0.09 16.03
N ARG A 81 -18.27 -0.07 16.08
CA ARG A 81 -18.98 -1.28 15.60
C ARG A 81 -18.76 -1.54 14.11
N ASP A 82 -18.63 -0.49 13.29
CA ASP A 82 -18.44 -0.61 11.86
C ASP A 82 -17.05 -1.16 11.56
N ILE A 83 -16.06 -0.73 12.33
CA ILE A 83 -14.68 -1.24 12.24
C ILE A 83 -14.62 -2.70 12.68
N ALA A 84 -15.28 -3.06 13.77
CA ALA A 84 -15.37 -4.44 14.24
C ALA A 84 -16.05 -5.35 13.21
N LEU A 85 -17.10 -4.87 12.55
CA LEU A 85 -17.76 -5.61 11.47
C LEU A 85 -16.83 -5.79 10.27
N ALA A 86 -16.15 -4.75 9.85
CA ALA A 86 -15.19 -4.81 8.76
C ALA A 86 -14.07 -5.82 9.04
N ARG A 87 -13.55 -5.83 10.27
CA ARG A 87 -12.52 -6.79 10.66
C ARG A 87 -12.98 -8.24 10.57
N ARG A 88 -14.26 -8.50 10.81
CA ARG A 88 -14.83 -9.85 10.68
C ARG A 88 -15.10 -10.25 9.23
N LEU A 89 -15.51 -9.30 8.39
CA LEU A 89 -15.91 -9.57 7.01
C LEU A 89 -14.73 -9.53 6.01
N LEU A 90 -13.76 -8.68 6.26
CA LEU A 90 -12.61 -8.52 5.36
C LEU A 90 -11.47 -9.47 5.74
N PRO A 91 -10.62 -9.85 4.76
CA PRO A 91 -9.44 -10.67 5.04
C PRO A 91 -8.53 -10.02 6.11
N HIS A 92 -7.91 -10.83 6.95
CA HIS A 92 -7.01 -10.34 8.01
C HIS A 92 -5.86 -9.48 7.50
N ARG A 93 -5.42 -9.70 6.27
CA ARG A 93 -4.38 -8.91 5.61
C ARG A 93 -4.83 -7.53 5.14
N THR A 94 -6.14 -7.30 5.05
CA THR A 94 -6.67 -5.98 4.70
C THR A 94 -6.36 -5.00 5.83
N GLN A 95 -5.66 -3.92 5.49
CA GLN A 95 -5.31 -2.89 6.46
C GLN A 95 -6.46 -1.92 6.65
N LEU A 96 -6.88 -1.74 7.89
CA LEU A 96 -7.96 -0.85 8.30
C LEU A 96 -7.36 0.36 9.03
N VAL A 97 -7.56 1.53 8.49
CA VAL A 97 -7.13 2.80 9.08
C VAL A 97 -8.36 3.61 9.46
N ALA A 98 -8.40 4.12 10.67
CA ALA A 98 -9.49 4.97 11.13
C ALA A 98 -9.02 6.41 11.31
N LEU A 99 -9.76 7.34 10.74
CA LEU A 99 -9.60 8.76 10.98
C LEU A 99 -10.67 9.21 11.99
N VAL A 100 -10.23 9.68 13.13
CA VAL A 100 -11.08 10.22 14.20
C VAL A 100 -10.88 11.71 14.34
N ASP A 101 -11.79 12.37 15.04
CA ASP A 101 -11.70 13.80 15.26
C ASP A 101 -10.41 14.18 16.01
N ASP A 102 -9.94 15.40 15.79
CA ASP A 102 -8.69 15.88 16.40
C ASP A 102 -8.74 15.83 17.93
N ASN A 103 -9.90 16.09 18.49
CA ASN A 103 -10.17 16.08 19.94
C ASN A 103 -10.72 14.74 20.45
N ALA A 104 -10.66 13.67 19.65
CA ALA A 104 -11.16 12.38 20.09
C ALA A 104 -10.46 11.92 21.38
N PRO A 105 -11.20 11.48 22.41
CA PRO A 105 -10.63 11.02 23.65
C PRO A 105 -9.80 9.75 23.44
N ALA A 106 -8.84 9.51 24.32
CA ALA A 106 -7.96 8.35 24.26
C ALA A 106 -8.73 7.03 24.28
N GLU A 107 -9.84 6.98 25.01
CA GLU A 107 -10.73 5.81 25.09
C GLU A 107 -11.32 5.46 23.73
N LYS A 108 -11.69 6.46 22.93
CA LYS A 108 -12.19 6.24 21.58
C LYS A 108 -11.10 5.68 20.67
N VAL A 109 -9.89 6.23 20.74
CA VAL A 109 -8.75 5.72 19.98
C VAL A 109 -8.45 4.27 20.36
N ALA A 110 -8.41 3.97 21.66
CA ALA A 110 -8.21 2.62 22.16
C ALA A 110 -9.32 1.66 21.69
N ALA A 111 -10.57 2.08 21.75
CA ALA A 111 -11.70 1.27 21.29
C ALA A 111 -11.64 0.96 19.78
N VAL A 112 -11.26 1.93 18.97
CA VAL A 112 -11.08 1.77 17.53
C VAL A 112 -9.97 0.75 17.20
N LEU A 113 -8.83 0.85 17.88
CA LEU A 113 -7.72 -0.09 17.71
C LEU A 113 -8.10 -1.50 18.19
N THR A 114 -8.78 -1.61 19.33
CA THR A 114 -9.26 -2.89 19.87
C THR A 114 -10.31 -3.53 18.96
N ALA A 115 -11.13 -2.73 18.28
CA ALA A 115 -12.10 -3.22 17.30
C ALA A 115 -11.47 -3.82 16.05
N GLY A 116 -10.19 -3.55 15.79
CA GLY A 116 -9.45 -4.16 14.71
C GLY A 116 -8.83 -3.21 13.69
N ALA A 117 -8.86 -1.91 13.93
CA ALA A 117 -8.11 -0.96 13.12
C ALA A 117 -6.60 -1.18 13.32
N ASP A 118 -5.86 -1.17 12.23
CA ASP A 118 -4.39 -1.31 12.23
C ASP A 118 -3.70 0.01 12.59
N ALA A 119 -4.38 1.11 12.36
CA ALA A 119 -3.94 2.45 12.74
C ALA A 119 -5.16 3.33 13.03
N CYS A 120 -4.99 4.28 13.93
CA CYS A 120 -5.97 5.32 14.23
C CYS A 120 -5.26 6.68 14.19
N VAL A 121 -5.76 7.57 13.36
CA VAL A 121 -5.19 8.90 13.15
C VAL A 121 -6.16 9.94 13.66
N ARG A 122 -5.67 10.86 14.49
CA ARG A 122 -6.43 12.03 14.95
C ARG A 122 -6.24 13.19 13.99
N GLY A 123 -7.30 13.92 13.74
CA GLY A 123 -7.29 15.16 12.99
C GLY A 123 -7.21 14.99 11.49
N GLY A 124 -7.24 16.12 10.80
CA GLY A 124 -7.40 16.18 9.37
C GLY A 124 -6.14 16.61 8.59
N GLN A 125 -4.93 16.43 9.13
CA GLN A 125 -3.72 16.74 8.37
C GLN A 125 -3.45 15.67 7.32
N PRO A 126 -3.64 15.96 6.02
CA PRO A 126 -3.53 14.96 4.95
C PRO A 126 -2.15 14.32 4.87
N ALA A 127 -1.08 15.05 5.15
CA ALA A 127 0.28 14.54 5.12
C ALA A 127 0.53 13.46 6.18
N ILE A 128 -0.01 13.63 7.39
CA ILE A 128 0.11 12.66 8.48
C ILE A 128 -0.69 11.41 8.14
N LEU A 129 -1.92 11.59 7.69
CA LEU A 129 -2.77 10.47 7.27
C LEU A 129 -2.14 9.67 6.14
N ALA A 130 -1.59 10.35 5.13
CA ALA A 130 -0.86 9.70 4.04
C ALA A 130 0.31 8.86 4.54
N SER A 131 1.09 9.37 5.50
CA SER A 131 2.21 8.64 6.09
C SER A 131 1.77 7.36 6.78
N HIS A 132 0.65 7.38 7.50
CA HIS A 132 0.08 6.17 8.12
C HIS A 132 -0.40 5.16 7.08
N LEU A 133 -1.05 5.62 6.02
CA LEU A 133 -1.50 4.75 4.91
C LEU A 133 -0.31 4.07 4.23
N VAL A 134 0.76 4.81 3.96
CA VAL A 134 1.99 4.26 3.38
C VAL A 134 2.62 3.22 4.30
N ALA A 135 2.68 3.47 5.61
CA ALA A 135 3.19 2.52 6.59
C ALA A 135 2.33 1.24 6.65
N CYS A 136 1.00 1.38 6.59
CA CYS A 136 0.08 0.24 6.52
C CYS A 136 0.31 -0.59 5.25
N ARG A 137 0.51 0.04 4.11
CA ARG A 137 0.83 -0.66 2.87
C ARG A 137 2.11 -1.46 2.97
N ARG A 138 3.16 -0.90 3.57
CA ARG A 138 4.42 -1.62 3.80
C ARG A 138 4.21 -2.87 4.65
N ARG A 139 3.42 -2.79 5.72
CA ARG A 139 3.08 -3.95 6.56
C ARG A 139 2.29 -5.00 5.79
N GLN A 140 1.35 -4.58 4.98
CA GLN A 140 0.57 -5.47 4.13
C GLN A 140 1.46 -6.26 3.17
N LEU A 141 2.41 -5.60 2.52
CA LEU A 141 3.37 -6.23 1.61
C LEU A 141 4.34 -7.16 2.35
N ALA A 142 4.85 -6.76 3.49
CA ALA A 142 5.73 -7.59 4.31
C ALA A 142 5.02 -8.88 4.76
N GLY A 143 3.76 -8.81 5.14
CA GLY A 143 2.95 -9.97 5.47
C GLY A 143 2.78 -10.94 4.29
N ARG A 144 2.61 -10.45 3.08
CA ARG A 144 2.56 -11.26 1.85
C ARG A 144 3.85 -12.05 1.63
N TRP A 145 4.99 -11.38 1.75
CA TRP A 145 6.30 -12.02 1.56
C TRP A 145 6.55 -13.13 2.60
N ALA A 146 6.19 -12.89 3.85
CA ALA A 146 6.32 -13.88 4.91
C ALA A 146 5.50 -15.14 4.63
N GLN A 147 4.27 -14.99 4.11
CA GLN A 147 3.41 -16.13 3.75
C GLN A 147 3.96 -16.93 2.56
N LEU A 148 4.45 -16.25 1.52
CA LEU A 148 5.04 -16.93 0.35
C LEU A 148 6.27 -17.75 0.75
N ASN A 149 7.15 -17.20 1.57
CA ASN A 149 8.34 -17.91 2.05
C ASN A 149 8.01 -19.12 2.95
N GLN A 150 6.87 -19.14 3.60
CA GLN A 150 6.43 -20.29 4.38
C GLN A 150 5.87 -21.41 3.50
N GLN A 151 5.26 -21.09 2.39
CA GLN A 151 4.74 -22.07 1.44
C GLN A 151 5.87 -22.81 0.69
N ASP A 152 6.95 -22.11 0.36
CA ASP A 152 8.11 -22.72 -0.30
C ASP A 152 8.92 -23.66 0.60
N ARG A 153 8.72 -23.60 1.90
CA ARG A 153 9.40 -24.48 2.88
C ARG A 153 8.63 -25.77 3.21
N ARG A 154 7.50 -25.96 2.62
CA ARG A 154 6.68 -27.17 2.80
C ARG A 154 6.73 -28.06 1.56
#